data_61cd1356cda29e7282883e20d0526927
#
_entry.id   61cd1356cda29e7282883e20d0526927
#
_cell.length_a   1.000
_cell.length_b   1.000
_cell.length_c   1.000
_cell.angle_alpha   90.00
_cell.angle_beta   90.00
_cell.angle_gamma   90.00
#
_symmetry.space_group_name_H-M   'P 1'
#
loop_
_entity.id
_entity.type
_entity.pdbx_description
1 polymer ?
#
loop_
_entity_poly.entity_id
_entity_poly.type
_entity_poly.pdbx_seq_one_letter_code
_entity_poly.pdbx_strand_id
1 'polypeptide(L)'
;DIPSLVLLPQAAEALDVPVAGCGGFSDAKSMVAALALGGEAIVMGTRFMATKEAGIHQNVKEKMTEADELSTNLMFRTMHNTARVFKNSVSDQVVEIESTGSATFEDVKDLVAGQRGRKVFEEGDLEHGIWSAGISVARVKDVPSCKDMVSRLVADAEEIIDGRLQSVKA
;
A
#
# COMPACT_ATOMS: atom_id res chain seq x y z
N ASP A 1 -7.16 -4.15 -14.20
CA ASP A 1 -7.14 -3.64 -12.81
C ASP A 1 -8.33 -2.69 -12.62
N ILE A 2 -9.14 -2.89 -11.57
CA ILE A 2 -10.25 -2.01 -11.21
C ILE A 2 -9.81 -1.16 -10.01
N PRO A 3 -9.79 0.18 -10.11
CA PRO A 3 -9.41 1.03 -8.99
C PRO A 3 -10.45 0.97 -7.86
N SER A 4 -9.98 1.14 -6.61
CA SER A 4 -10.83 1.07 -5.41
C SER A 4 -12.01 2.06 -5.46
N LEU A 5 -11.85 3.20 -6.13
CA LEU A 5 -12.92 4.19 -6.33
C LEU A 5 -14.13 3.64 -7.10
N VAL A 6 -13.93 2.61 -7.94
CA VAL A 6 -15.00 1.94 -8.70
C VAL A 6 -15.41 0.63 -8.01
N LEU A 7 -14.43 -0.14 -7.54
CA LEU A 7 -14.69 -1.48 -6.99
C LEU A 7 -15.44 -1.42 -5.65
N LEU A 8 -15.06 -0.47 -4.76
CA LEU A 8 -15.62 -0.40 -3.41
C LEU A 8 -17.14 -0.12 -3.42
N PRO A 9 -17.67 0.89 -4.14
CA PRO A 9 -19.11 1.11 -4.19
C PRO A 9 -19.86 -0.07 -4.85
N GLN A 10 -19.32 -0.68 -5.90
CA GLN A 10 -19.93 -1.85 -6.51
C GLN A 10 -20.01 -3.03 -5.54
N ALA A 11 -18.97 -3.25 -4.74
CA ALA A 11 -18.97 -4.31 -3.73
C ALA A 11 -19.97 -4.02 -2.60
N ALA A 12 -20.01 -2.76 -2.13
CA ALA A 12 -20.93 -2.33 -1.08
C ALA A 12 -22.41 -2.41 -1.52
N GLU A 13 -22.69 -2.15 -2.80
CA GLU A 13 -24.05 -2.28 -3.36
C GLU A 13 -24.47 -3.74 -3.62
N ALA A 14 -23.50 -4.62 -3.92
CA ALA A 14 -23.79 -6.00 -4.31
C ALA A 14 -23.82 -6.99 -3.14
N LEU A 15 -23.29 -6.63 -1.98
CA LEU A 15 -23.11 -7.53 -0.85
C LEU A 15 -23.93 -7.07 0.38
N ASP A 16 -24.62 -8.00 1.00
CA ASP A 16 -25.38 -7.79 2.25
C ASP A 16 -24.51 -7.95 3.52
N VAL A 17 -23.19 -7.80 3.39
CA VAL A 17 -22.22 -7.90 4.50
C VAL A 17 -21.34 -6.67 4.55
N PRO A 18 -20.77 -6.31 5.73
CA PRO A 18 -19.83 -5.19 5.85
C PRO A 18 -18.65 -5.33 4.90
N VAL A 19 -18.32 -4.25 4.19
CA VAL A 19 -17.20 -4.20 3.21
C VAL A 19 -16.11 -3.29 3.71
N ALA A 20 -14.88 -3.80 3.78
CA ALA A 20 -13.70 -3.01 4.11
C ALA A 20 -12.84 -2.73 2.88
N GLY A 21 -12.51 -1.46 2.64
CA GLY A 21 -11.62 -1.05 1.56
C GLY A 21 -10.17 -1.42 1.85
N CYS A 22 -9.50 -2.13 0.93
CA CYS A 22 -8.08 -2.46 1.02
C CYS A 22 -7.33 -2.03 -0.23
N GLY A 23 -6.08 -1.53 -0.05
CA GLY A 23 -5.24 -1.04 -1.14
C GLY A 23 -5.46 0.43 -1.48
N GLY A 24 -4.43 1.23 -1.27
CA GLY A 24 -4.46 2.68 -1.53
C GLY A 24 -4.89 3.55 -0.34
N PHE A 25 -5.40 2.97 0.73
CA PHE A 25 -5.82 3.69 1.94
C PHE A 25 -4.65 3.83 2.92
N SER A 26 -4.43 5.05 3.46
CA SER A 26 -3.29 5.33 4.35
C SER A 26 -3.45 6.54 5.26
N ASP A 27 -4.50 7.34 5.06
CA ASP A 27 -4.76 8.58 5.80
C ASP A 27 -6.27 8.83 5.98
N ALA A 28 -6.60 9.86 6.74
CA ALA A 28 -7.97 10.25 7.02
C ALA A 28 -8.78 10.58 5.76
N LYS A 29 -8.15 11.21 4.76
CA LYS A 29 -8.83 11.54 3.49
C LYS A 29 -9.28 10.29 2.76
N SER A 30 -8.41 9.29 2.68
CA SER A 30 -8.73 8.02 2.06
C SER A 30 -9.75 7.22 2.89
N MET A 31 -9.70 7.30 4.22
CA MET A 31 -10.69 6.68 5.09
C MET A 31 -12.09 7.29 4.88
N VAL A 32 -12.22 8.61 4.92
CA VAL A 32 -13.49 9.31 4.68
C VAL A 32 -14.02 9.00 3.28
N ALA A 33 -13.15 8.93 2.27
CA ALA A 33 -13.55 8.53 0.91
C ALA A 33 -14.09 7.10 0.88
N ALA A 34 -13.47 6.14 1.57
CA ALA A 34 -13.95 4.76 1.64
C ALA A 34 -15.34 4.68 2.29
N LEU A 35 -15.56 5.41 3.39
CA LEU A 35 -16.86 5.48 4.06
C LEU A 35 -17.93 6.11 3.16
N ALA A 36 -17.59 7.18 2.42
CA ALA A 36 -18.49 7.82 1.47
C ALA A 36 -18.86 6.92 0.28
N LEU A 37 -18.01 5.95 -0.06
CA LEU A 37 -18.23 4.96 -1.11
C LEU A 37 -18.98 3.70 -0.62
N GLY A 38 -19.51 3.71 0.61
CA GLY A 38 -20.25 2.60 1.19
C GLY A 38 -19.40 1.54 1.90
N GLY A 39 -18.10 1.75 2.02
CA GLY A 39 -17.26 0.91 2.88
C GLY A 39 -17.49 1.22 4.36
N GLU A 40 -17.40 0.22 5.23
CA GLU A 40 -17.56 0.38 6.69
C GLU A 40 -16.22 0.47 7.43
N ALA A 41 -15.13 0.11 6.76
CA ALA A 41 -13.78 0.17 7.30
C ALA A 41 -12.72 0.28 6.20
N ILE A 42 -11.48 0.54 6.60
CA ILE A 42 -10.29 0.43 5.74
C ILE A 42 -9.28 -0.54 6.33
N VAL A 43 -8.54 -1.22 5.45
CA VAL A 43 -7.40 -2.07 5.81
C VAL A 43 -6.12 -1.43 5.28
N MET A 44 -5.16 -1.18 6.16
CA MET A 44 -3.90 -0.52 5.83
C MET A 44 -2.72 -1.46 6.10
N GLY A 45 -2.05 -1.97 5.07
CA GLY A 45 -0.78 -2.69 5.22
C GLY A 45 0.40 -1.72 5.29
N THR A 46 0.64 -1.02 4.20
CA THR A 46 1.80 -0.13 4.02
C THR A 46 1.92 0.93 5.10
N ARG A 47 0.81 1.55 5.53
CA ARG A 47 0.84 2.57 6.58
C ARG A 47 1.27 1.99 7.93
N PHE A 48 0.80 0.78 8.29
CA PHE A 48 1.20 0.12 9.54
C PHE A 48 2.65 -0.38 9.51
N MET A 49 3.21 -0.71 8.34
CA MET A 49 4.64 -1.02 8.22
C MET A 49 5.51 0.16 8.67
N ALA A 50 5.09 1.40 8.40
CA ALA A 50 5.78 2.62 8.85
C ALA A 50 5.32 3.07 10.25
N THR A 51 5.30 2.17 11.21
CA THR A 51 5.07 2.46 12.64
C THR A 51 6.24 1.98 13.49
N LYS A 52 6.36 2.52 14.70
CA LYS A 52 7.42 2.12 15.65
C LYS A 52 7.32 0.65 16.01
N GLU A 53 6.10 0.12 16.13
CA GLU A 53 5.81 -1.25 16.56
C GLU A 53 5.97 -2.29 15.44
N ALA A 54 6.01 -1.90 14.17
CA ALA A 54 6.28 -2.84 13.10
C ALA A 54 7.66 -3.49 13.25
N GLY A 55 7.70 -4.82 13.28
CA GLY A 55 8.92 -5.61 13.50
C GLY A 55 9.83 -5.70 12.28
N ILE A 56 9.99 -4.62 11.52
CA ILE A 56 10.86 -4.52 10.34
C ILE A 56 11.98 -3.51 10.58
N HIS A 57 13.08 -3.66 9.84
CA HIS A 57 14.25 -2.81 10.00
C HIS A 57 13.94 -1.33 9.78
N GLN A 58 14.63 -0.46 10.53
CA GLN A 58 14.40 0.97 10.52
C GLN A 58 14.65 1.60 9.13
N ASN A 59 15.66 1.13 8.38
CA ASN A 59 15.94 1.59 7.02
C ASN A 59 14.73 1.46 6.08
N VAL A 60 13.94 0.38 6.22
CA VAL A 60 12.72 0.18 5.43
C VAL A 60 11.69 1.27 5.76
N LYS A 61 11.49 1.56 7.05
CA LYS A 61 10.55 2.59 7.51
C LYS A 61 10.97 3.98 7.04
N GLU A 62 12.25 4.31 7.15
CA GLU A 62 12.79 5.59 6.68
C GLU A 62 12.63 5.72 5.17
N LYS A 63 12.99 4.68 4.42
CA LYS A 63 12.81 4.67 2.96
C LYS A 63 11.37 4.90 2.54
N MET A 64 10.40 4.37 3.29
CA MET A 64 8.98 4.62 3.02
C MET A 64 8.60 6.09 3.20
N THR A 65 9.24 6.84 4.11
CA THR A 65 8.93 8.26 4.34
C THR A 65 9.45 9.19 3.23
N GLU A 66 10.44 8.73 2.48
CA GLU A 66 11.02 9.42 1.32
C GLU A 66 10.26 9.15 0.02
N ALA A 67 9.35 8.17 0.04
CA ALA A 67 8.66 7.70 -1.15
C ALA A 67 7.70 8.73 -1.75
N ASP A 68 7.52 8.60 -3.07
CA ASP A 68 6.55 9.30 -3.89
C ASP A 68 5.64 8.30 -4.64
N GLU A 69 4.77 8.80 -5.50
CA GLU A 69 3.83 8.02 -6.30
C GLU A 69 4.49 7.12 -7.36
N LEU A 70 5.77 7.35 -7.67
CA LEU A 70 6.57 6.56 -8.62
C LEU A 70 7.48 5.53 -7.93
N SER A 71 7.44 5.46 -6.61
CA SER A 71 8.32 4.61 -5.79
C SER A 71 7.87 3.14 -5.71
N THR A 72 6.97 2.69 -6.59
CA THR A 72 6.51 1.29 -6.62
C THR A 72 6.45 0.73 -8.03
N ASN A 73 6.72 -0.58 -8.17
CA ASN A 73 6.57 -1.35 -9.40
C ASN A 73 5.40 -2.34 -9.31
N LEU A 74 4.77 -2.64 -10.46
CA LEU A 74 3.86 -3.77 -10.62
C LEU A 74 4.63 -4.91 -11.27
N MET A 75 4.60 -6.09 -10.66
CA MET A 75 5.28 -7.31 -11.14
C MET A 75 4.27 -8.44 -11.30
N PHE A 76 4.69 -9.53 -11.93
CA PHE A 76 3.93 -10.76 -12.16
C PHE A 76 2.68 -10.57 -13.02
N ARG A 77 2.69 -9.55 -13.88
CA ARG A 77 1.56 -9.25 -14.78
C ARG A 77 1.41 -10.34 -15.85
N THR A 78 2.50 -10.83 -16.40
CA THR A 78 2.53 -11.95 -17.37
C THR A 78 2.02 -13.27 -16.77
N MET A 79 2.10 -13.39 -15.44
CA MET A 79 1.69 -14.58 -14.69
C MET A 79 0.26 -14.47 -14.13
N HIS A 80 -0.50 -13.42 -14.47
CA HIS A 80 -1.85 -13.14 -13.94
C HIS A 80 -1.92 -13.10 -12.40
N ASN A 81 -0.81 -12.78 -11.73
CA ASN A 81 -0.70 -12.68 -10.27
C ASN A 81 -0.04 -11.35 -9.87
N THR A 82 -0.58 -10.24 -10.37
CA THR A 82 0.00 -8.91 -10.19
C THR A 82 0.22 -8.56 -8.72
N ALA A 83 1.46 -8.26 -8.39
CA ALA A 83 1.87 -7.74 -7.08
C ALA A 83 2.47 -6.35 -7.22
N ARG A 84 2.22 -5.49 -6.21
CA ARG A 84 2.89 -4.19 -6.11
C ARG A 84 3.96 -4.23 -5.04
N VAL A 85 5.17 -3.80 -5.40
CA VAL A 85 6.34 -3.80 -4.54
C VAL A 85 7.03 -2.43 -4.56
N PHE A 86 7.86 -2.16 -3.56
CA PHE A 86 8.73 -0.98 -3.59
C PHE A 86 9.72 -1.09 -4.73
N LYS A 87 9.98 0.02 -5.39
CA LYS A 87 10.91 0.10 -6.51
C LYS A 87 12.35 0.02 -6.02
N ASN A 88 13.08 -0.98 -6.49
CA ASN A 88 14.50 -1.18 -6.25
C ASN A 88 15.13 -1.94 -7.42
N SER A 89 16.44 -2.16 -7.39
CA SER A 89 17.16 -2.82 -8.47
C SER A 89 16.64 -4.22 -8.80
N VAL A 90 16.16 -4.98 -7.81
CA VAL A 90 15.58 -6.32 -8.02
C VAL A 90 14.22 -6.24 -8.70
N SER A 91 13.35 -5.34 -8.24
CA SER A 91 12.04 -5.16 -8.87
C SER A 91 12.15 -4.62 -10.29
N ASP A 92 13.13 -3.74 -10.57
CA ASP A 92 13.39 -3.24 -11.93
C ASP A 92 13.85 -4.36 -12.85
N GLN A 93 14.74 -5.27 -12.40
CA GLN A 93 15.14 -6.46 -13.17
C GLN A 93 13.95 -7.38 -13.48
N VAL A 94 13.06 -7.62 -12.52
CA VAL A 94 11.85 -8.43 -12.75
C VAL A 94 10.96 -7.79 -13.81
N VAL A 95 10.72 -6.49 -13.72
CA VAL A 95 9.91 -5.74 -14.70
C VAL A 95 10.56 -5.79 -16.11
N GLU A 96 11.88 -5.70 -16.18
CA GLU A 96 12.62 -5.83 -17.45
C GLU A 96 12.44 -7.21 -18.07
N ILE A 97 12.59 -8.29 -17.30
CA ILE A 97 12.35 -9.67 -17.76
C ILE A 97 10.90 -9.83 -18.24
N GLU A 98 9.91 -9.32 -17.49
CA GLU A 98 8.50 -9.39 -17.87
C GLU A 98 8.14 -8.55 -19.09
N SER A 99 8.97 -7.56 -19.47
CA SER A 99 8.72 -6.70 -20.64
C SER A 99 8.75 -7.48 -21.98
N THR A 100 9.33 -8.68 -21.98
CA THR A 100 9.31 -9.61 -23.13
C THR A 100 7.91 -10.13 -23.46
N GLY A 101 6.97 -10.04 -22.51
CA GLY A 101 5.59 -10.52 -22.64
C GLY A 101 5.41 -12.05 -22.51
N SER A 102 6.50 -12.82 -22.42
CA SER A 102 6.48 -14.28 -22.32
C SER A 102 7.17 -14.83 -21.05
N ALA A 103 7.57 -13.95 -20.14
CA ALA A 103 8.24 -14.34 -18.90
C ALA A 103 7.36 -15.25 -18.04
N THR A 104 7.98 -16.28 -17.48
CA THR A 104 7.39 -17.25 -16.56
C THR A 104 7.95 -17.07 -15.16
N PHE A 105 7.39 -17.75 -14.17
CA PHE A 105 7.92 -17.72 -12.79
C PHE A 105 9.37 -18.25 -12.70
N GLU A 106 9.74 -19.22 -13.53
CA GLU A 106 11.09 -19.79 -13.56
C GLU A 106 12.16 -18.75 -13.91
N ASP A 107 11.82 -17.77 -14.75
CA ASP A 107 12.74 -16.72 -15.19
C ASP A 107 13.07 -15.71 -14.07
N VAL A 108 12.22 -15.60 -13.06
CA VAL A 108 12.35 -14.61 -11.98
C VAL A 108 12.47 -15.21 -10.58
N LYS A 109 12.29 -16.53 -10.42
CA LYS A 109 12.19 -17.20 -9.11
C LYS A 109 13.34 -16.88 -8.14
N ASP A 110 14.56 -16.80 -8.64
CA ASP A 110 15.75 -16.55 -7.81
C ASP A 110 15.81 -15.08 -7.35
N LEU A 111 15.29 -14.15 -8.16
CA LEU A 111 15.19 -12.73 -7.80
C LEU A 111 14.14 -12.51 -6.73
N VAL A 112 13.01 -13.22 -6.84
CA VAL A 112 11.83 -13.01 -5.98
C VAL A 112 11.73 -14.00 -4.82
N ALA A 113 12.78 -14.82 -4.60
CA ALA A 113 12.81 -15.76 -3.50
C ALA A 113 12.51 -15.11 -2.15
N GLY A 114 11.55 -15.66 -1.39
CA GLY A 114 11.07 -15.07 -0.14
C GLY A 114 12.16 -14.85 0.91
N GLN A 115 13.25 -15.65 0.89
CA GLN A 115 14.40 -15.44 1.77
C GLN A 115 15.11 -14.11 1.50
N ARG A 116 15.12 -13.62 0.27
CA ARG A 116 15.70 -12.32 -0.09
C ARG A 116 14.88 -11.18 0.49
N GLY A 117 13.55 -11.25 0.35
CA GLY A 117 12.65 -10.25 0.94
C GLY A 117 12.70 -10.26 2.48
N ARG A 118 12.92 -11.43 3.12
CA ARG A 118 13.12 -11.52 4.56
C ARG A 118 14.34 -10.71 5.00
N LYS A 119 15.47 -10.81 4.30
CA LYS A 119 16.69 -10.02 4.61
C LYS A 119 16.46 -8.51 4.49
N VAL A 120 15.65 -8.06 3.54
CA VAL A 120 15.26 -6.64 3.49
C VAL A 120 14.65 -6.19 4.83
N PHE A 121 13.74 -6.99 5.38
CA PHE A 121 13.04 -6.63 6.61
C PHE A 121 13.88 -6.86 7.89
N GLU A 122 14.76 -7.84 7.92
CA GLU A 122 15.58 -8.18 9.08
C GLU A 122 16.89 -7.40 9.14
N GLU A 123 17.57 -7.22 7.99
CA GLU A 123 18.91 -6.63 7.89
C GLU A 123 18.90 -5.18 7.37
N GLY A 124 17.78 -4.73 6.77
CA GLY A 124 17.64 -3.38 6.23
C GLY A 124 18.36 -3.15 4.90
N ASP A 125 18.75 -4.23 4.20
CA ASP A 125 19.31 -4.16 2.84
C ASP A 125 18.18 -4.03 1.82
N LEU A 126 17.83 -2.80 1.48
CA LEU A 126 16.68 -2.45 0.64
C LEU A 126 16.78 -2.97 -0.81
N GLU A 127 17.99 -3.30 -1.24
CA GLU A 127 18.29 -3.79 -2.60
C GLU A 127 18.45 -5.31 -2.68
N HIS A 128 18.35 -6.02 -1.54
CA HIS A 128 18.60 -7.46 -1.51
C HIS A 128 17.50 -8.29 -2.16
N GLY A 129 16.25 -7.85 -2.08
CA GLY A 129 15.09 -8.56 -2.60
C GLY A 129 13.87 -7.68 -2.78
N ILE A 130 12.79 -8.26 -3.29
CA ILE A 130 11.52 -7.56 -3.38
C ILE A 130 10.86 -7.44 -1.99
N TRP A 131 10.16 -6.33 -1.77
CA TRP A 131 9.33 -6.14 -0.60
C TRP A 131 8.05 -5.37 -0.93
N SER A 132 6.95 -5.79 -0.33
CA SER A 132 5.62 -5.26 -0.65
C SER A 132 5.45 -3.85 -0.15
N ALA A 133 4.96 -2.96 -1.01
CA ALA A 133 4.50 -1.63 -0.64
C ALA A 133 3.38 -1.22 -1.60
N GLY A 134 2.24 -0.79 -1.06
CA GLY A 134 1.15 -0.23 -1.87
C GLY A 134 1.50 1.18 -2.37
N ILE A 135 0.79 1.65 -3.40
CA ILE A 135 0.99 3.00 -3.96
C ILE A 135 0.78 4.10 -2.91
N SER A 136 0.01 3.83 -1.86
CA SER A 136 -0.19 4.73 -0.73
C SER A 136 1.08 5.01 0.08
N VAL A 137 2.21 4.34 -0.21
CA VAL A 137 3.52 4.68 0.37
C VAL A 137 3.88 6.15 0.13
N ALA A 138 3.47 6.73 -1.00
CA ALA A 138 3.64 8.15 -1.31
C ALA A 138 3.06 9.09 -0.24
N ARG A 139 2.08 8.61 0.54
CA ARG A 139 1.40 9.36 1.61
C ARG A 139 2.02 9.14 3.00
N VAL A 140 2.98 8.23 3.12
CA VAL A 140 3.70 7.95 4.37
C VAL A 140 4.82 8.96 4.54
N LYS A 141 4.74 9.82 5.57
CA LYS A 141 5.71 10.91 5.79
C LYS A 141 6.34 10.89 7.18
N ASP A 142 5.98 9.92 8.01
CA ASP A 142 6.49 9.76 9.37
C ASP A 142 6.39 8.30 9.86
N VAL A 143 7.05 8.02 10.99
CA VAL A 143 7.05 6.71 11.67
C VAL A 143 6.54 6.90 13.11
N PRO A 144 5.24 7.12 13.31
CA PRO A 144 4.63 7.29 14.63
C PRO A 144 4.45 5.95 15.35
N SER A 145 3.97 5.98 16.61
CA SER A 145 3.37 4.80 17.22
C SER A 145 2.04 4.44 16.55
N CYS A 146 1.64 3.17 16.62
CA CYS A 146 0.29 2.76 16.16
C CYS A 146 -0.81 3.58 16.83
N LYS A 147 -0.67 3.81 18.15
CA LYS A 147 -1.62 4.61 18.92
C LYS A 147 -1.75 6.04 18.35
N ASP A 148 -0.62 6.72 18.17
CA ASP A 148 -0.63 8.10 17.68
C ASP A 148 -1.17 8.18 16.23
N MET A 149 -0.79 7.21 15.40
CA MET A 149 -1.28 7.12 14.02
C MET A 149 -2.79 6.96 13.96
N VAL A 150 -3.35 6.01 14.72
CA VAL A 150 -4.80 5.75 14.72
C VAL A 150 -5.56 6.92 15.34
N SER A 151 -5.09 7.50 16.46
CA SER A 151 -5.74 8.66 17.09
C SER A 151 -5.78 9.87 16.15
N ARG A 152 -4.66 10.15 15.46
CA ARG A 152 -4.59 11.23 14.47
C ARG A 152 -5.52 10.96 13.28
N LEU A 153 -5.52 9.73 12.76
CA LEU A 153 -6.36 9.34 11.62
C LEU A 153 -7.85 9.56 11.92
N VAL A 154 -8.30 9.22 13.13
CA VAL A 154 -9.70 9.44 13.54
C VAL A 154 -10.00 10.93 13.70
N ALA A 155 -9.17 11.67 14.42
CA ALA A 155 -9.38 13.12 14.62
C ALA A 155 -9.38 13.89 13.28
N ASP A 156 -8.44 13.59 12.38
CA ASP A 156 -8.39 14.23 11.07
C ASP A 156 -9.62 13.85 10.21
N ALA A 157 -10.15 12.62 10.36
CA ALA A 157 -11.36 12.19 9.64
C ALA A 157 -12.60 12.96 10.14
N GLU A 158 -12.75 13.13 11.46
CA GLU A 158 -13.82 13.95 12.06
C GLU A 158 -13.72 15.39 11.56
N GLU A 159 -12.55 16.01 11.55
CA GLU A 159 -12.33 17.35 11.02
C GLU A 159 -12.73 17.47 9.53
N ILE A 160 -12.41 16.46 8.71
CA ILE A 160 -12.83 16.45 7.30
C ILE A 160 -14.34 16.40 7.17
N ILE A 161 -15.02 15.57 7.98
CA ILE A 161 -16.47 15.40 7.94
C ILE A 161 -17.17 16.66 8.38
N ASP A 162 -16.78 17.21 9.54
CA ASP A 162 -17.45 18.34 10.17
C ASP A 162 -17.07 19.71 9.54
N GLY A 163 -15.87 19.80 8.97
CA GLY A 163 -15.37 20.99 8.31
C GLY A 163 -15.54 20.95 6.79
N ARG A 164 -14.61 20.25 6.12
CA ARG A 164 -14.52 20.24 4.65
C ARG A 164 -15.81 19.78 3.98
N LEU A 165 -16.41 18.68 4.43
CA LEU A 165 -17.60 18.14 3.76
C LEU A 165 -18.85 18.96 4.06
N GLN A 166 -18.95 19.55 5.27
CA GLN A 166 -20.06 20.47 5.57
C GLN A 166 -19.99 21.73 4.71
N SER A 167 -18.80 22.26 4.45
CA SER A 167 -18.62 23.50 3.66
C SER A 167 -18.99 23.38 2.18
N VAL A 168 -19.15 22.13 1.65
CA VAL A 168 -19.57 21.89 0.27
C VAL A 168 -21.05 21.52 0.12
N LYS A 169 -21.80 21.50 1.23
CA LYS A 169 -23.26 21.39 1.17
C LYS A 169 -23.83 22.73 0.70
N ALA A 170 -24.60 22.68 -0.40
CA ALA A 170 -25.32 23.84 -0.92
C ALA A 170 -26.53 24.17 -0.04
#